data_6130b15064585f48ef134d7c3bf1772e
#
_entry.id   6130b15064585f48ef134d7c3bf1772e
#
_cell.length_a   1.000
_cell.length_b   1.000
_cell.length_c   1.000
_cell.angle_alpha   90.00
_cell.angle_beta   90.00
_cell.angle_gamma   90.00
#
_symmetry.space_group_name_H-M   'P 1'
#
loop_
_entity.id
_entity.type
_entity.pdbx_description
1 polymer ?
#
loop_
_entity_poly.entity_id
_entity_poly.type
_entity_poly.pdbx_seq_one_letter_code
_entity_poly.pdbx_strand_id
1 'polypeptide(L)'
;MSISLQNINNLIDQDVQRFILECDVQYYKSLQTVVDTIISVQPQKPIILLSGPSGASKTTTALMIEGILDNLSITTHSLSLDNYFISFTKEQVELALNGKIDLESPCRLDIPFLNDQLIKMINGESVALPKYDFKKDQRILTNRILTRIPNDIVIIEGTHALNPDVISIPREKVFKIYVDVQQSVIFDNCTLRPPMIRLVRRMIRDKRYRNRSVQKTFEMFTNCLLYTS
;
A
#
# COMPACT_ATOMS: atom_id res chain seq x y z
N MET A 1 8.54 -12.00 16.04
CA MET A 1 7.89 -12.02 17.37
C MET A 1 6.60 -12.84 17.27
N SER A 2 6.21 -13.55 18.33
CA SER A 2 4.96 -14.31 18.36
C SER A 2 4.13 -13.90 19.57
N ILE A 3 2.80 -13.89 19.41
CA ILE A 3 1.84 -13.58 20.45
C ILE A 3 0.87 -14.76 20.61
N SER A 4 0.51 -15.12 21.85
CA SER A 4 -0.49 -16.16 22.11
C SER A 4 -1.89 -15.65 21.82
N LEU A 5 -2.72 -16.46 21.13
CA LEU A 5 -4.12 -16.16 20.93
C LEU A 5 -4.85 -16.02 22.26
N GLN A 6 -4.50 -16.83 23.27
CA GLN A 6 -5.09 -16.72 24.60
C GLN A 6 -4.81 -15.37 25.25
N ASN A 7 -3.59 -14.83 25.09
CA ASN A 7 -3.29 -13.47 25.58
C ASN A 7 -4.12 -12.40 24.87
N ILE A 8 -4.31 -12.54 23.55
CA ILE A 8 -5.17 -11.63 22.78
C ILE A 8 -6.60 -11.68 23.32
N ASN A 9 -7.15 -12.89 23.48
CA ASN A 9 -8.52 -13.09 23.97
C ASN A 9 -8.68 -12.52 25.40
N ASN A 10 -7.74 -12.80 26.29
CA ASN A 10 -7.78 -12.25 27.65
C ASN A 10 -7.79 -10.72 27.69
N LEU A 11 -7.01 -10.06 26.81
CA LEU A 11 -6.99 -8.60 26.71
C LEU A 11 -8.29 -8.06 26.12
N ILE A 12 -8.88 -8.75 25.15
CA ILE A 12 -10.17 -8.40 24.56
C ILE A 12 -11.29 -8.55 25.60
N ASP A 13 -11.29 -9.63 26.37
CA ASP A 13 -12.30 -9.91 27.40
C ASP A 13 -12.24 -8.90 28.56
N GLN A 14 -11.04 -8.37 28.87
CA GLN A 14 -10.88 -7.34 29.88
C GLN A 14 -11.39 -5.98 29.41
N ASP A 15 -10.91 -5.48 28.26
CA ASP A 15 -11.35 -4.23 27.64
C ASP A 15 -10.85 -4.16 26.18
N VAL A 16 -11.73 -4.49 25.26
CA VAL A 16 -11.42 -4.49 23.83
C VAL A 16 -11.04 -3.10 23.30
N GLN A 17 -11.67 -2.04 23.83
CA GLN A 17 -11.38 -0.68 23.35
C GLN A 17 -10.01 -0.23 23.81
N ARG A 18 -9.66 -0.50 25.05
CA ARG A 18 -8.33 -0.23 25.60
C ARG A 18 -7.25 -1.00 24.86
N PHE A 19 -7.48 -2.28 24.60
CA PHE A 19 -6.53 -3.12 23.85
C PHE A 19 -6.27 -2.57 22.44
N ILE A 20 -7.33 -2.18 21.70
CA ILE A 20 -7.20 -1.55 20.38
C ILE A 20 -6.40 -0.25 20.49
N LEU A 21 -6.75 0.62 21.43
CA LEU A 21 -6.08 1.90 21.63
C LEU A 21 -4.58 1.73 21.94
N GLU A 22 -4.23 0.78 22.79
CA GLU A 22 -2.81 0.48 23.11
C GLU A 22 -2.04 0.01 21.88
N CYS A 23 -2.65 -0.84 21.04
CA CYS A 23 -2.06 -1.26 19.76
C CYS A 23 -1.88 -0.09 18.79
N ASP A 24 -2.88 0.77 18.65
CA ASP A 24 -2.83 1.94 17.79
C ASP A 24 -1.78 2.95 18.23
N VAL A 25 -1.69 3.22 19.54
CA VAL A 25 -0.66 4.11 20.13
C VAL A 25 0.75 3.55 19.89
N GLN A 26 0.94 2.24 20.05
CA GLN A 26 2.24 1.62 19.80
C GLN A 26 2.62 1.72 18.32
N TYR A 27 1.66 1.48 17.42
CA TYR A 27 1.90 1.61 15.99
C TYR A 27 2.19 3.07 15.60
N TYR A 28 1.43 4.02 16.10
CA TYR A 28 1.66 5.45 15.91
C TYR A 28 3.07 5.89 16.37
N LYS A 29 3.54 5.44 17.51
CA LYS A 29 4.90 5.73 17.99
C LYS A 29 5.98 5.19 17.04
N SER A 30 5.77 4.01 16.47
CA SER A 30 6.72 3.47 15.49
C SER A 30 6.73 4.26 14.19
N LEU A 31 5.57 4.79 13.76
CA LEU A 31 5.48 5.67 12.60
C LEU A 31 6.09 7.05 12.87
N GLN A 32 6.01 7.56 14.08
CA GLN A 32 6.65 8.82 14.44
C GLN A 32 8.17 8.76 14.20
N THR A 33 8.83 7.66 14.57
CA THR A 33 10.26 7.46 14.29
C THR A 33 10.58 7.46 12.80
N VAL A 34 9.68 6.88 11.98
CA VAL A 34 9.81 6.92 10.51
C VAL A 34 9.66 8.34 9.99
N VAL A 35 8.67 9.09 10.49
CA VAL A 35 8.44 10.48 10.10
C VAL A 35 9.62 11.37 10.49
N ASP A 36 10.20 11.21 11.69
CA ASP A 36 11.40 11.96 12.11
C ASP A 36 12.57 11.72 11.12
N THR A 37 12.70 10.47 10.64
CA THR A 37 13.71 10.15 9.62
C THR A 37 13.38 10.81 8.27
N ILE A 38 12.10 10.81 7.85
CA ILE A 38 11.66 11.48 6.61
C ILE A 38 12.01 12.97 6.67
N ILE A 39 11.68 13.65 7.77
CA ILE A 39 11.95 15.08 7.97
C ILE A 39 13.44 15.37 7.90
N SER A 40 14.28 14.50 8.46
CA SER A 40 15.73 14.68 8.46
C SER A 40 16.36 14.67 7.06
N VAL A 41 15.69 14.05 6.07
CA VAL A 41 16.17 13.95 4.67
C VAL A 41 15.39 14.83 3.69
N GLN A 42 14.33 15.52 4.15
CA GLN A 42 13.63 16.53 3.37
C GLN A 42 14.46 17.84 3.34
N PRO A 43 14.45 18.63 2.25
CA PRO A 43 13.71 18.48 1.00
C PRO A 43 14.41 17.65 -0.08
N GLN A 44 15.56 17.05 0.20
CA GLN A 44 16.34 16.30 -0.81
C GLN A 44 15.58 15.10 -1.37
N LYS A 45 14.71 14.48 -0.54
CA LYS A 45 13.93 13.28 -0.87
C LYS A 45 12.42 13.54 -0.82
N PRO A 46 11.88 14.27 -1.81
CA PRO A 46 10.46 14.65 -1.79
C PRO A 46 9.50 13.51 -2.11
N ILE A 47 9.99 12.38 -2.60
CA ILE A 47 9.18 11.22 -2.96
C ILE A 47 9.39 10.09 -1.94
N ILE A 48 8.31 9.61 -1.35
CA ILE A 48 8.32 8.43 -0.50
C ILE A 48 7.74 7.26 -1.29
N LEU A 49 8.52 6.19 -1.42
CA LEU A 49 8.07 4.93 -2.01
C LEU A 49 7.73 3.96 -0.89
N LEU A 50 6.43 3.66 -0.73
CA LEU A 50 5.93 2.77 0.31
C LEU A 50 5.46 1.47 -0.31
N SER A 51 6.19 0.39 -0.10
CA SER A 51 5.86 -0.95 -0.59
C SER A 51 5.58 -1.92 0.54
N GLY A 52 5.10 -3.07 0.16
CA GLY A 52 4.83 -4.21 1.04
C GLY A 52 3.83 -5.16 0.39
N PRO A 53 3.70 -6.38 0.91
CA PRO A 53 2.83 -7.37 0.33
C PRO A 53 1.35 -7.02 0.53
N SER A 54 0.47 -7.67 -0.25
CA SER A 54 -0.96 -7.49 -0.09
C SER A 54 -1.43 -7.90 1.32
N GLY A 55 -2.28 -7.09 1.93
CA GLY A 55 -2.75 -7.30 3.31
C GLY A 55 -1.83 -6.76 4.41
N ALA A 56 -0.68 -6.13 4.07
CA ALA A 56 0.27 -5.55 5.03
C ALA A 56 -0.12 -4.15 5.55
N SER A 57 -1.24 -3.58 5.14
CA SER A 57 -1.73 -2.23 5.53
C SER A 57 -0.99 -1.04 4.90
N LYS A 58 -0.41 -1.19 3.72
CA LYS A 58 0.28 -0.09 3.02
C LYS A 58 -0.50 1.22 2.99
N THR A 59 -1.73 1.19 2.48
CA THR A 59 -2.59 2.38 2.35
C THR A 59 -2.89 3.02 3.71
N THR A 60 -3.16 2.20 4.75
CA THR A 60 -3.37 2.72 6.12
C THR A 60 -2.11 3.40 6.65
N THR A 61 -0.95 2.77 6.46
CA THR A 61 0.35 3.33 6.86
C THR A 61 0.64 4.65 6.15
N ALA A 62 0.40 4.71 4.84
CA ALA A 62 0.58 5.93 4.05
C ALA A 62 -0.28 7.07 4.59
N LEU A 63 -1.57 6.82 4.84
CA LEU A 63 -2.50 7.82 5.39
C LEU A 63 -2.12 8.26 6.81
N MET A 64 -1.59 7.36 7.64
CA MET A 64 -1.13 7.73 8.98
C MET A 64 0.14 8.58 8.92
N ILE A 65 1.09 8.26 8.05
CA ILE A 65 2.29 9.08 7.80
C ILE A 65 1.88 10.47 7.28
N GLU A 66 0.97 10.53 6.29
CA GLU A 66 0.39 11.78 5.79
C GLU A 66 -0.19 12.61 6.93
N GLY A 67 -1.08 12.04 7.76
CA GLY A 67 -1.67 12.75 8.89
C GLY A 67 -0.66 13.25 9.93
N ILE A 68 0.44 12.51 10.18
CA ILE A 68 1.51 12.98 11.08
C ILE A 68 2.26 14.16 10.45
N LEU A 69 2.59 14.08 9.16
CA LEU A 69 3.30 15.14 8.43
C LEU A 69 2.44 16.41 8.31
N ASP A 70 1.16 16.26 7.99
CA ASP A 70 0.20 17.37 7.90
C ASP A 70 0.05 18.10 9.26
N ASN A 71 0.03 17.36 10.38
CA ASN A 71 0.04 17.95 11.72
C ASN A 71 1.32 18.75 12.03
N LEU A 72 2.41 18.46 11.33
CA LEU A 72 3.66 19.21 11.38
C LEU A 72 3.75 20.31 10.32
N SER A 73 2.62 20.63 9.66
CA SER A 73 2.51 21.62 8.58
C SER A 73 3.36 21.30 7.34
N ILE A 74 3.60 20.00 7.10
CA ILE A 74 4.24 19.52 5.87
C ILE A 74 3.17 18.93 4.98
N THR A 75 2.84 19.63 3.90
CA THR A 75 1.82 19.20 2.93
C THR A 75 2.22 17.88 2.28
N THR A 76 1.30 16.91 2.33
CA THR A 76 1.56 15.57 1.83
C THR A 76 0.49 15.13 0.84
N HIS A 77 0.89 14.41 -0.21
CA HIS A 77 0.02 13.89 -1.25
C HIS A 77 0.19 12.39 -1.39
N SER A 78 -0.77 11.60 -0.95
CA SER A 78 -0.75 10.14 -1.10
C SER A 78 -1.37 9.68 -2.41
N LEU A 79 -0.63 8.87 -3.16
CA LEU A 79 -1.02 8.30 -4.45
C LEU A 79 -0.84 6.78 -4.42
N SER A 80 -1.83 6.06 -4.95
CA SER A 80 -1.74 4.61 -5.10
C SER A 80 -1.28 4.22 -6.50
N LEU A 81 -0.32 3.29 -6.60
CA LEU A 81 0.09 2.67 -7.86
C LEU A 81 -1.06 1.98 -8.58
N ASP A 82 -2.06 1.50 -7.86
CA ASP A 82 -3.23 0.87 -8.44
C ASP A 82 -3.97 1.80 -9.43
N ASN A 83 -3.83 3.13 -9.26
CA ASN A 83 -4.42 4.10 -10.17
C ASN A 83 -3.72 4.17 -11.55
N TYR A 84 -2.53 3.59 -11.66
CA TYR A 84 -1.74 3.57 -12.89
C TYR A 84 -1.89 2.27 -13.69
N PHE A 85 -2.81 1.38 -13.31
CA PHE A 85 -3.09 0.20 -14.10
C PHE A 85 -3.58 0.55 -15.50
N ILE A 86 -3.17 -0.27 -16.49
CA ILE A 86 -3.65 -0.20 -17.88
C ILE A 86 -5.07 -0.72 -17.91
N SER A 87 -5.95 0.00 -18.64
CA SER A 87 -7.33 -0.44 -18.88
C SER A 87 -7.36 -1.78 -19.61
N PHE A 88 -8.27 -2.66 -19.20
CA PHE A 88 -8.49 -3.91 -19.91
C PHE A 88 -9.34 -3.75 -21.16
N THR A 89 -9.01 -4.50 -22.21
CA THR A 89 -9.94 -4.79 -23.32
C THR A 89 -11.00 -5.80 -22.84
N LYS A 90 -12.09 -5.94 -23.59
CA LYS A 90 -13.12 -6.94 -23.28
C LYS A 90 -12.57 -8.37 -23.23
N GLU A 91 -11.67 -8.72 -24.15
CA GLU A 91 -11.00 -10.02 -24.19
C GLU A 91 -10.10 -10.25 -22.96
N GLN A 92 -9.38 -9.21 -22.52
CA GLN A 92 -8.55 -9.28 -21.31
C GLN A 92 -9.40 -9.42 -20.05
N VAL A 93 -10.58 -8.81 -19.97
CA VAL A 93 -11.51 -9.02 -18.87
C VAL A 93 -11.93 -10.49 -18.77
N GLU A 94 -12.28 -11.13 -19.90
CA GLU A 94 -12.61 -12.56 -19.93
C GLU A 94 -11.43 -13.44 -19.51
N LEU A 95 -10.23 -13.15 -20.00
CA LEU A 95 -9.02 -13.87 -19.62
C LEU A 95 -8.72 -13.72 -18.12
N ALA A 96 -8.94 -12.54 -17.55
CA ALA A 96 -8.77 -12.28 -16.13
C ALA A 96 -9.80 -13.02 -15.27
N LEU A 97 -11.06 -13.07 -15.71
CA LEU A 97 -12.12 -13.84 -15.06
C LEU A 97 -11.80 -15.34 -15.02
N ASN A 98 -11.19 -15.85 -16.09
CA ASN A 98 -10.77 -17.24 -16.22
C ASN A 98 -9.39 -17.54 -15.59
N GLY A 99 -8.80 -16.57 -14.87
CA GLY A 99 -7.51 -16.74 -14.18
C GLY A 99 -6.29 -16.86 -15.12
N LYS A 100 -6.43 -16.48 -16.39
CA LYS A 100 -5.36 -16.53 -17.40
C LYS A 100 -4.48 -15.28 -17.42
N ILE A 101 -4.86 -14.23 -16.69
CA ILE A 101 -4.05 -13.02 -16.50
C ILE A 101 -3.67 -12.91 -15.03
N ASP A 102 -2.40 -12.70 -14.76
CA ASP A 102 -1.93 -12.38 -13.43
C ASP A 102 -2.24 -10.91 -13.10
N LEU A 103 -3.23 -10.72 -12.22
CA LEU A 103 -3.70 -9.39 -11.79
C LEU A 103 -2.72 -8.68 -10.86
N GLU A 104 -1.74 -9.38 -10.31
CA GLU A 104 -0.72 -8.83 -9.41
C GLU A 104 0.59 -8.51 -10.18
N SER A 105 0.67 -8.82 -11.47
CA SER A 105 1.86 -8.57 -12.29
C SER A 105 2.18 -7.08 -12.42
N PRO A 106 3.47 -6.68 -12.30
CA PRO A 106 3.89 -5.30 -12.57
C PRO A 106 3.62 -4.85 -14.01
N CYS A 107 3.49 -5.80 -14.96
CA CYS A 107 3.12 -5.50 -16.37
C CYS A 107 1.71 -4.89 -16.51
N ARG A 108 0.91 -4.91 -15.45
CA ARG A 108 -0.38 -4.22 -15.39
C ARG A 108 -0.26 -2.70 -15.26
N LEU A 109 0.90 -2.21 -14.85
CA LEU A 109 1.15 -0.78 -14.66
C LEU A 109 1.59 -0.13 -15.97
N ASP A 110 1.09 1.06 -16.22
CA ASP A 110 1.59 1.95 -17.28
C ASP A 110 2.88 2.63 -16.79
N ILE A 111 3.96 1.88 -16.87
CA ILE A 111 5.27 2.26 -16.34
C ILE A 111 5.79 3.57 -16.97
N PRO A 112 5.70 3.78 -18.31
CA PRO A 112 6.13 5.04 -18.91
C PRO A 112 5.34 6.24 -18.39
N PHE A 113 4.01 6.13 -18.32
CA PHE A 113 3.14 7.19 -17.82
C PHE A 113 3.40 7.50 -16.33
N LEU A 114 3.58 6.47 -15.50
CA LEU A 114 3.91 6.62 -14.09
C LEU A 114 5.21 7.41 -13.92
N ASN A 115 6.29 6.99 -14.59
CA ASN A 115 7.59 7.62 -14.43
C ASN A 115 7.63 9.05 -15.00
N ASP A 116 6.94 9.33 -16.10
CA ASP A 116 6.76 10.70 -16.62
C ASP A 116 6.10 11.60 -15.55
N GLN A 117 5.02 11.15 -14.94
CA GLN A 117 4.36 11.92 -13.89
C GLN A 117 5.23 12.11 -12.64
N LEU A 118 5.97 11.10 -12.21
CA LEU A 118 6.88 11.21 -11.07
C LEU A 118 7.99 12.23 -11.32
N ILE A 119 8.57 12.25 -12.52
CA ILE A 119 9.58 13.24 -12.91
C ILE A 119 8.98 14.65 -12.90
N LYS A 120 7.80 14.84 -13.47
CA LYS A 120 7.08 16.11 -13.45
C LYS A 120 6.81 16.60 -12.03
N MET A 121 6.36 15.70 -11.13
CA MET A 121 6.15 16.04 -9.71
C MET A 121 7.46 16.46 -9.03
N ILE A 122 8.58 15.77 -9.30
CA ILE A 122 9.90 16.14 -8.75
C ILE A 122 10.28 17.55 -9.19
N ASN A 123 10.00 17.91 -10.44
CA ASN A 123 10.30 19.21 -11.02
C ASN A 123 9.30 20.32 -10.60
N GLY A 124 8.22 19.99 -9.89
CA GLY A 124 7.17 20.95 -9.52
C GLY A 124 6.19 21.27 -10.65
N GLU A 125 6.15 20.43 -11.68
CA GLU A 125 5.20 20.57 -12.78
C GLU A 125 3.83 19.99 -12.39
N SER A 126 2.77 20.54 -12.99
CA SER A 126 1.40 20.07 -12.75
C SER A 126 1.13 18.76 -13.49
N VAL A 127 0.50 17.81 -12.80
CA VAL A 127 0.10 16.52 -13.37
C VAL A 127 -1.39 16.24 -13.11
N ALA A 128 -2.08 15.70 -14.11
CA ALA A 128 -3.44 15.21 -13.97
C ALA A 128 -3.41 13.79 -13.40
N LEU A 129 -3.97 13.60 -12.20
CA LEU A 129 -3.93 12.32 -11.51
C LEU A 129 -4.91 11.32 -12.13
N PRO A 130 -4.47 10.10 -12.46
CA PRO A 130 -5.35 9.04 -12.90
C PRO A 130 -6.15 8.46 -11.73
N LYS A 131 -7.25 7.78 -12.06
CA LYS A 131 -8.00 6.92 -11.14
C LYS A 131 -8.37 5.63 -11.85
N TYR A 132 -8.14 4.50 -11.20
CA TYR A 132 -8.57 3.21 -11.71
C TYR A 132 -9.92 2.81 -11.12
N ASP A 133 -10.88 2.51 -11.98
CA ASP A 133 -12.19 1.98 -11.61
C ASP A 133 -12.15 0.45 -11.68
N PHE A 134 -12.01 -0.20 -10.53
CA PHE A 134 -11.96 -1.68 -10.42
C PHE A 134 -13.28 -2.38 -10.78
N LYS A 135 -14.40 -1.65 -10.89
CA LYS A 135 -15.68 -2.23 -11.32
C LYS A 135 -15.78 -2.30 -12.83
N LYS A 136 -15.10 -1.37 -13.51
CA LYS A 136 -15.10 -1.28 -14.99
C LYS A 136 -13.79 -1.76 -15.60
N ASP A 137 -12.80 -2.08 -14.78
CA ASP A 137 -11.43 -2.40 -15.18
C ASP A 137 -10.83 -1.35 -16.16
N GLN A 138 -11.06 -0.08 -15.84
CA GLN A 138 -10.66 1.05 -16.66
C GLN A 138 -9.98 2.15 -15.85
N ARG A 139 -8.91 2.70 -16.43
CA ARG A 139 -8.29 3.94 -15.96
C ARG A 139 -8.97 5.13 -16.58
N ILE A 140 -9.31 6.10 -15.74
CA ILE A 140 -9.84 7.40 -16.13
C ILE A 140 -8.89 8.50 -15.67
N LEU A 141 -8.69 9.52 -16.50
CA LEU A 141 -8.05 10.76 -16.07
C LEU A 141 -9.10 11.57 -15.30
N THR A 142 -8.70 12.04 -14.13
CA THR A 142 -9.57 12.89 -13.31
C THR A 142 -9.24 14.36 -13.57
N ASN A 143 -10.15 15.26 -13.17
CA ASN A 143 -9.87 16.70 -13.17
C ASN A 143 -8.99 17.12 -11.95
N ARG A 144 -8.49 16.13 -11.17
CA ARG A 144 -7.63 16.41 -10.03
C ARG A 144 -6.23 16.68 -10.53
N ILE A 145 -5.81 17.92 -10.44
CA ILE A 145 -4.45 18.36 -10.75
C ILE A 145 -3.64 18.39 -9.46
N LEU A 146 -2.43 17.85 -9.51
CA LEU A 146 -1.45 17.96 -8.45
C LEU A 146 -0.25 18.75 -8.97
N THR A 147 0.12 19.79 -8.23
CA THR A 147 1.36 20.55 -8.44
C THR A 147 2.12 20.53 -7.14
N ARG A 148 3.23 19.81 -7.10
CA ARG A 148 4.07 19.74 -5.90
C ARG A 148 4.86 21.04 -5.78
N ILE A 149 4.71 21.75 -4.68
CA ILE A 149 5.54 22.91 -4.36
C ILE A 149 6.77 22.49 -3.51
N PRO A 150 7.80 23.34 -3.36
CA PRO A 150 8.92 23.06 -2.47
C PRO A 150 8.44 22.73 -1.07
N ASN A 151 9.04 21.69 -0.46
CA ASN A 151 8.71 21.09 0.83
C ASN A 151 7.47 20.18 0.87
N ASP A 152 6.66 20.11 -0.20
CA ASP A 152 5.64 19.06 -0.27
C ASP A 152 6.27 17.68 -0.44
N ILE A 153 5.63 16.69 0.16
CA ILE A 153 5.99 15.28 0.07
C ILE A 153 4.94 14.54 -0.77
N VAL A 154 5.38 13.67 -1.65
CA VAL A 154 4.50 12.75 -2.39
C VAL A 154 4.77 11.33 -1.92
N ILE A 155 3.76 10.65 -1.39
CA ILE A 155 3.81 9.24 -1.01
C ILE A 155 3.22 8.41 -2.14
N ILE A 156 4.02 7.51 -2.71
CA ILE A 156 3.57 6.52 -3.70
C ILE A 156 3.48 5.18 -2.99
N GLU A 157 2.27 4.67 -2.80
CA GLU A 157 2.07 3.36 -2.18
C GLU A 157 1.66 2.30 -3.20
N GLY A 158 2.18 1.10 -3.04
CA GLY A 158 1.80 -0.04 -3.87
C GLY A 158 2.73 -1.24 -3.71
N THR A 159 2.28 -2.40 -4.14
CA THR A 159 3.07 -3.65 -4.02
C THR A 159 4.40 -3.54 -4.77
N HIS A 160 4.41 -2.85 -5.89
CA HIS A 160 5.59 -2.68 -6.75
C HIS A 160 6.31 -1.33 -6.58
N ALA A 161 6.00 -0.56 -5.53
CA ALA A 161 6.59 0.77 -5.35
C ALA A 161 8.12 0.74 -5.15
N LEU A 162 8.69 -0.36 -4.70
CA LEU A 162 10.15 -0.52 -4.56
C LEU A 162 10.80 -1.34 -5.68
N ASN A 163 10.02 -1.79 -6.67
CA ASN A 163 10.55 -2.52 -7.82
C ASN A 163 11.29 -1.55 -8.77
N PRO A 164 12.61 -1.72 -9.03
CA PRO A 164 13.38 -0.83 -9.89
C PRO A 164 12.93 -0.90 -11.36
N ASP A 165 12.30 -2.00 -11.80
CA ASP A 165 11.76 -2.12 -13.15
C ASP A 165 10.44 -1.33 -13.32
N VAL A 166 9.82 -0.90 -12.20
CA VAL A 166 8.58 -0.11 -12.20
C VAL A 166 8.86 1.37 -11.97
N ILE A 167 9.71 1.70 -11.00
CA ILE A 167 10.02 3.09 -10.66
C ILE A 167 11.51 3.37 -10.91
N SER A 168 11.75 4.21 -11.93
CA SER A 168 13.08 4.54 -12.45
C SER A 168 13.45 6.01 -12.22
N ILE A 169 13.17 6.53 -11.00
CA ILE A 169 13.57 7.89 -10.61
C ILE A 169 14.88 7.87 -9.80
N PRO A 170 15.64 8.99 -9.75
CA PRO A 170 16.93 9.05 -9.06
C PRO A 170 16.81 8.68 -7.58
N ARG A 171 17.73 7.84 -7.09
CA ARG A 171 17.73 7.33 -5.70
C ARG A 171 17.85 8.44 -4.65
N GLU A 172 18.54 9.51 -4.97
CA GLU A 172 18.70 10.69 -4.12
C GLU A 172 17.41 11.48 -3.93
N LYS A 173 16.40 11.25 -4.77
CA LYS A 173 15.08 11.89 -4.68
C LYS A 173 14.04 11.07 -3.93
N VAL A 174 14.39 9.86 -3.50
CA VAL A 174 13.43 8.94 -2.89
C VAL A 174 13.80 8.52 -1.47
N PHE A 175 12.80 8.42 -0.61
CA PHE A 175 12.84 7.71 0.66
C PHE A 175 12.04 6.41 0.53
N LYS A 176 12.58 5.29 0.99
CA LYS A 176 12.00 3.97 0.79
C LYS A 176 11.47 3.40 2.09
N ILE A 177 10.22 2.93 2.09
CA ILE A 177 9.57 2.28 3.23
C ILE A 177 9.03 0.92 2.78
N TYR A 178 9.34 -0.12 3.55
CA TYR A 178 8.75 -1.43 3.37
C TYR A 178 7.90 -1.79 4.59
N VAL A 179 6.64 -2.12 4.36
CA VAL A 179 5.65 -2.45 5.39
C VAL A 179 5.27 -3.91 5.28
N ASP A 180 5.45 -4.67 6.37
CA ASP A 180 4.99 -6.05 6.43
C ASP A 180 4.50 -6.42 7.82
N VAL A 181 3.74 -7.52 7.90
CA VAL A 181 3.34 -8.15 9.17
C VAL A 181 4.50 -8.99 9.67
N GLN A 182 5.03 -8.65 10.85
CA GLN A 182 6.18 -9.35 11.45
C GLN A 182 5.78 -10.36 12.53
N GLN A 183 4.55 -10.30 13.00
CA GLN A 183 4.08 -11.12 14.11
C GLN A 183 3.44 -12.42 13.62
N SER A 184 3.61 -13.48 14.43
CA SER A 184 2.86 -14.73 14.32
C SER A 184 1.92 -14.86 15.52
N VAL A 185 0.77 -15.53 15.32
CA VAL A 185 -0.15 -15.85 16.41
C VAL A 185 -0.06 -17.36 16.68
N ILE A 186 0.17 -17.70 17.93
CA ILE A 186 0.27 -19.10 18.41
C ILE A 186 -1.03 -19.46 19.13
N PHE A 187 -1.63 -20.59 18.78
CA PHE A 187 -2.79 -21.13 19.47
C PHE A 187 -2.71 -22.68 19.45
N ASP A 188 -2.83 -23.29 20.59
CA ASP A 188 -2.63 -24.72 20.80
C ASP A 188 -1.33 -25.21 20.15
N ASN A 189 -1.42 -26.19 19.23
CA ASN A 189 -0.28 -26.72 18.49
C ASN A 189 -0.12 -26.06 17.10
N CYS A 190 -0.80 -24.93 16.84
CA CYS A 190 -0.80 -24.25 15.56
C CYS A 190 -0.13 -22.89 15.64
N THR A 191 0.48 -22.45 14.52
CA THR A 191 1.04 -21.12 14.36
C THR A 191 0.47 -20.45 13.12
N LEU A 192 -0.24 -19.35 13.29
CA LEU A 192 -0.66 -18.48 12.21
C LEU A 192 0.52 -17.56 11.86
N ARG A 193 1.20 -17.87 10.76
CA ARG A 193 2.38 -17.13 10.29
C ARG A 193 1.96 -15.81 9.60
N PRO A 194 2.87 -14.83 9.48
CA PRO A 194 2.58 -13.53 8.85
C PRO A 194 1.84 -13.60 7.51
N PRO A 195 2.20 -14.46 6.53
CA PRO A 195 1.45 -14.58 5.29
C PRO A 195 -0.02 -14.99 5.49
N MET A 196 -0.28 -15.87 6.46
CA MET A 196 -1.65 -16.32 6.77
C MET A 196 -2.48 -15.19 7.41
N ILE A 197 -1.87 -14.39 8.29
CA ILE A 197 -2.52 -13.20 8.87
C ILE A 197 -2.88 -12.22 7.74
N ARG A 198 -1.97 -11.97 6.80
CA ARG A 198 -2.22 -11.11 5.63
C ARG A 198 -3.34 -11.67 4.74
N LEU A 199 -3.37 -12.99 4.53
CA LEU A 199 -4.44 -13.64 3.78
C LEU A 199 -5.81 -13.41 4.41
N VAL A 200 -5.95 -13.65 5.73
CA VAL A 200 -7.21 -13.42 6.45
C VAL A 200 -7.65 -11.96 6.33
N ARG A 201 -6.74 -11.01 6.53
CA ARG A 201 -7.03 -9.57 6.39
C ARG A 201 -7.49 -9.23 4.95
N ARG A 202 -6.83 -9.81 3.94
CA ARG A 202 -7.20 -9.63 2.54
C ARG A 202 -8.57 -10.21 2.23
N MET A 203 -8.90 -11.40 2.74
CA MET A 203 -10.21 -12.02 2.58
C MET A 203 -11.33 -11.13 3.14
N ILE A 204 -11.15 -10.60 4.35
CA ILE A 204 -12.11 -9.70 4.98
C ILE A 204 -12.29 -8.42 4.15
N ARG A 205 -11.19 -7.78 3.76
CA ARG A 205 -11.20 -6.57 2.93
C ARG A 205 -11.89 -6.79 1.59
N ASP A 206 -11.49 -7.84 0.87
CA ASP A 206 -11.96 -8.11 -0.49
C ASP A 206 -13.44 -8.48 -0.49
N LYS A 207 -13.93 -9.19 0.54
CA LYS A 207 -15.34 -9.45 0.73
C LYS A 207 -16.14 -8.18 1.01
N ARG A 208 -15.64 -7.30 1.90
CA ARG A 208 -16.38 -6.09 2.35
C ARG A 208 -16.38 -4.98 1.30
N TYR A 209 -15.27 -4.78 0.58
CA TYR A 209 -15.07 -3.58 -0.23
C TYR A 209 -14.90 -3.82 -1.72
N ARG A 210 -14.58 -5.07 -2.13
CA ARG A 210 -14.32 -5.42 -3.53
C ARG A 210 -15.30 -6.44 -4.12
N ASN A 211 -16.30 -6.85 -3.34
CA ASN A 211 -17.31 -7.85 -3.70
C ASN A 211 -16.70 -9.16 -4.27
N ARG A 212 -15.56 -9.59 -3.71
CA ARG A 212 -14.88 -10.83 -4.11
C ARG A 212 -15.19 -11.96 -3.13
N SER A 213 -15.32 -13.18 -3.66
CA SER A 213 -15.44 -14.37 -2.85
C SER A 213 -14.13 -14.69 -2.13
N VAL A 214 -14.25 -15.40 -0.99
CA VAL A 214 -13.08 -15.90 -0.22
C VAL A 214 -12.20 -16.79 -1.09
N GLN A 215 -12.84 -17.69 -1.86
CA GLN A 215 -12.13 -18.61 -2.76
C GLN A 215 -11.31 -17.85 -3.80
N LYS A 216 -11.91 -16.86 -4.49
CA LYS A 216 -11.18 -16.06 -5.48
C LYS A 216 -10.04 -15.27 -4.87
N THR A 217 -10.21 -14.76 -3.65
CA THR A 217 -9.14 -14.06 -2.93
C THR A 217 -7.99 -15.02 -2.57
N PHE A 218 -8.30 -16.25 -2.19
CA PHE A 218 -7.29 -17.27 -1.89
C PHE A 218 -6.45 -17.62 -3.12
N GLU A 219 -7.08 -17.87 -4.26
CA GLU A 219 -6.41 -18.15 -5.53
C GLU A 219 -5.45 -17.01 -5.94
N MET A 220 -5.92 -15.76 -5.84
CA MET A 220 -5.11 -14.59 -6.15
C MET A 220 -3.96 -14.35 -5.16
N PHE A 221 -4.12 -14.76 -3.89
CA PHE A 221 -3.09 -14.58 -2.88
C PHE A 221 -1.86 -15.43 -3.13
N THR A 222 -2.03 -16.62 -3.69
CA THR A 222 -0.93 -17.52 -4.07
C THR A 222 -0.01 -16.84 -5.09
N ASN A 223 -0.58 -16.16 -6.08
CA ASN A 223 0.20 -15.40 -7.08
C ASN A 223 0.91 -14.19 -6.45
N CYS A 224 0.25 -13.52 -5.49
CA CYS A 224 0.85 -12.37 -4.79
C CYS A 224 2.12 -12.75 -4.00
N LEU A 225 2.23 -13.97 -3.49
CA LEU A 225 3.43 -14.42 -2.78
C LEU A 225 4.67 -14.48 -3.69
N LEU A 226 4.49 -14.70 -5.00
CA LEU A 226 5.59 -14.76 -5.97
C LEU A 226 6.33 -13.41 -6.13
N TYR A 227 5.66 -12.29 -5.87
CA TYR A 227 6.23 -10.94 -6.02
C TYR A 227 6.71 -10.31 -4.71
N THR A 228 6.50 -10.99 -3.58
CA THR A 228 6.73 -10.40 -2.24
C THR A 228 7.54 -11.30 -1.31
N SER A 229 8.06 -12.41 -1.82
CA SER A 229 8.96 -13.34 -1.09
C SER A 229 10.45 -13.06 -1.37
#